data_3b7dcf96b77411cbd6848f001d9caf92
#
_entry.id   3b7dcf96b77411cbd6848f001d9caf92
#
_cell.length_a   1.000
_cell.length_b   1.000
_cell.length_c   1.000
_cell.angle_alpha   90.00
_cell.angle_beta   90.00
_cell.angle_gamma   90.00
#
_symmetry.space_group_name_H-M   'P 1'
#
loop_
_entity.id
_entity.type
_entity.pdbx_description
1 polymer ?
#
loop_
_entity_poly.entity_id
_entity_poly.type
_entity_poly.pdbx_seq_one_letter_code
_entity_poly.pdbx_strand_id
1 'polypeptide(L)'
;MRRVDLARPGAPSGERARVARLTRHLKARLEDFGPGGPQVTGVDEASGTVTARFPGQDTGGVLDRLERDWGVTVLQDGEDAVFRLAPSVRFEDLDYVWGALFEVLG
;
A
#
# COMPACT_ATOMS: atom_id res chain seq x y z
N MET A 1 -11.77 -15.25 1.31
CA MET A 1 -10.55 -14.43 1.16
C MET A 1 -10.86 -12.99 1.55
N ARG A 2 -9.99 -12.41 2.35
CA ARG A 2 -10.08 -10.99 2.71
C ARG A 2 -9.79 -10.12 1.49
N ARG A 3 -10.53 -9.02 1.36
CA ARG A 3 -10.26 -8.08 0.27
C ARG A 3 -9.90 -6.72 0.85
N VAL A 4 -8.81 -6.15 0.35
CA VAL A 4 -8.34 -4.82 0.75
C VAL A 4 -8.16 -4.00 -0.52
N ASP A 5 -8.95 -2.94 -0.66
CA ASP A 5 -8.92 -2.08 -1.84
C ASP A 5 -8.11 -0.82 -1.52
N LEU A 6 -6.88 -0.78 -2.04
CA LEU A 6 -5.98 0.36 -1.89
C LEU A 6 -5.87 1.15 -3.21
N ALA A 7 -6.93 1.11 -4.01
CA ALA A 7 -6.98 1.81 -5.29
C ALA A 7 -8.05 2.91 -5.33
N ARG A 8 -8.86 3.04 -4.28
CA ARG A 8 -9.94 4.03 -4.25
C ARG A 8 -9.41 5.45 -4.08
N PRO A 9 -10.04 6.44 -4.74
CA PRO A 9 -9.63 7.82 -4.56
C PRO A 9 -9.82 8.29 -3.12
N GLY A 10 -9.06 9.31 -2.78
CA GLY A 10 -8.88 9.80 -1.44
C GLY A 10 -10.09 10.29 -0.68
N ALA A 11 -9.83 10.82 0.49
CA ALA A 11 -10.80 11.04 1.54
C ALA A 11 -11.65 12.28 1.35
N PRO A 12 -12.93 12.24 1.73
CA PRO A 12 -13.69 13.45 2.00
C PRO A 12 -13.05 14.25 3.13
N SER A 13 -13.31 15.55 3.14
CA SER A 13 -12.66 16.49 4.04
C SER A 13 -12.76 16.17 5.53
N GLY A 14 -13.82 15.49 5.97
CA GLY A 14 -14.03 15.18 7.37
C GLY A 14 -13.15 14.05 7.94
N GLU A 15 -12.42 13.33 7.08
CA GLU A 15 -11.65 12.15 7.49
C GLU A 15 -10.13 12.33 7.34
N ARG A 16 -9.68 13.58 7.20
CA ARG A 16 -8.26 13.86 6.91
C ARG A 16 -7.31 13.35 7.98
N ALA A 17 -7.66 13.53 9.26
CA ALA A 17 -6.78 13.09 10.35
C ALA A 17 -6.62 11.57 10.36
N ARG A 18 -7.70 10.85 10.11
CA ARG A 18 -7.67 9.40 10.03
C ARG A 18 -6.82 8.93 8.85
N VAL A 19 -7.04 9.52 7.67
CA VAL A 19 -6.29 9.17 6.47
C VAL A 19 -4.81 9.47 6.63
N ALA A 20 -4.47 10.60 7.25
CA ALA A 20 -3.07 10.93 7.53
C ALA A 20 -2.41 9.87 8.43
N ARG A 21 -3.11 9.40 9.46
CA ARG A 21 -2.59 8.35 10.34
C ARG A 21 -2.41 7.03 9.60
N LEU A 22 -3.39 6.65 8.76
CA LEU A 22 -3.29 5.43 7.94
C LEU A 22 -2.09 5.53 6.99
N THR A 23 -1.89 6.70 6.38
CA THR A 23 -0.79 6.93 5.45
C THR A 23 0.56 6.76 6.14
N ARG A 24 0.73 7.35 7.33
CA ARG A 24 1.97 7.18 8.10
C ARG A 24 2.18 5.73 8.53
N HIS A 25 1.11 5.04 8.89
CA HIS A 25 1.20 3.63 9.29
C HIS A 25 1.68 2.76 8.13
N LEU A 26 1.08 2.94 6.95
CA LEU A 26 1.49 2.17 5.77
C LEU A 26 2.94 2.48 5.39
N LYS A 27 3.32 3.76 5.39
CA LYS A 27 4.70 4.16 5.10
C LYS A 27 5.67 3.43 6.04
N ALA A 28 5.39 3.45 7.34
CA ALA A 28 6.24 2.78 8.33
C ALA A 28 6.33 1.27 8.08
N ARG A 29 5.22 0.64 7.73
CA ARG A 29 5.20 -0.79 7.42
C ARG A 29 6.01 -1.12 6.17
N LEU A 30 5.89 -0.32 5.12
CA LEU A 30 6.65 -0.53 3.89
C LEU A 30 8.16 -0.36 4.13
N GLU A 31 8.54 0.55 5.02
CA GLU A 31 9.94 0.79 5.35
C GLU A 31 10.51 -0.24 6.33
N ASP A 32 9.66 -1.03 6.95
CA ASP A 32 10.06 -1.98 8.00
C ASP A 32 10.55 -3.32 7.44
N PHE A 33 10.67 -3.45 6.13
CA PHE A 33 11.19 -4.69 5.51
C PHE A 33 12.71 -4.80 5.59
N GLY A 34 13.39 -3.68 5.73
CA GLY A 34 14.84 -3.64 5.67
C GLY A 34 15.39 -3.75 4.25
N PRO A 35 16.66 -4.12 4.09
CA PRO A 35 17.31 -4.19 2.77
C PRO A 35 16.58 -5.14 1.83
N GLY A 36 16.37 -4.69 0.59
CA GLY A 36 15.70 -5.48 -0.43
C GLY A 36 14.17 -5.41 -0.40
N GLY A 37 13.59 -4.74 0.59
CA GLY A 37 12.16 -4.55 0.67
C GLY A 37 11.66 -3.36 -0.15
N PRO A 38 10.37 -3.01 -0.02
CA PRO A 38 9.81 -1.87 -0.73
C PRO A 38 10.55 -0.59 -0.44
N GLN A 39 10.70 0.25 -1.46
CA GLN A 39 11.31 1.57 -1.34
C GLN A 39 10.23 2.63 -1.52
N VAL A 40 9.91 3.37 -0.47
CA VAL A 40 8.93 4.44 -0.52
C VAL A 40 9.52 5.62 -1.28
N THR A 41 8.87 6.03 -2.37
CA THR A 41 9.33 7.10 -3.24
C THR A 41 8.51 8.37 -3.11
N GLY A 42 7.34 8.30 -2.50
CA GLY A 42 6.49 9.47 -2.29
C GLY A 42 5.42 9.21 -1.25
N VAL A 43 5.08 10.24 -0.50
CA VAL A 43 4.02 10.21 0.50
C VAL A 43 3.26 11.52 0.44
N ASP A 44 1.93 11.42 0.36
CA ASP A 44 1.05 12.59 0.45
C ASP A 44 -0.04 12.29 1.48
N GLU A 45 0.14 12.81 2.68
CA GLU A 45 -0.81 12.58 3.78
C GLU A 45 -2.16 13.25 3.53
N ALA A 46 -2.18 14.34 2.78
CA ALA A 46 -3.42 15.05 2.50
C ALA A 46 -4.36 14.23 1.61
N SER A 47 -3.81 13.58 0.60
CA SER A 47 -4.59 12.72 -0.31
C SER A 47 -4.66 11.27 0.15
N GLY A 48 -3.84 10.88 1.12
CA GLY A 48 -3.77 9.49 1.56
C GLY A 48 -3.07 8.58 0.56
N THR A 49 -2.00 9.07 -0.06
CA THR A 49 -1.29 8.32 -1.10
C THR A 49 0.14 8.00 -0.67
N VAL A 50 0.53 6.74 -0.84
CA VAL A 50 1.92 6.29 -0.66
C VAL A 50 2.34 5.64 -1.96
N THR A 51 3.49 6.04 -2.47
CA THR A 51 4.08 5.49 -3.69
C THR A 51 5.35 4.74 -3.34
N ALA A 52 5.52 3.56 -3.90
CA ALA A 52 6.67 2.71 -3.59
C ALA A 52 7.12 1.92 -4.82
N ARG A 53 8.38 1.49 -4.79
CA ARG A 53 8.96 0.58 -5.76
C ARG A 53 9.42 -0.69 -5.09
N PHE A 54 9.55 -1.75 -5.87
CA PHE A 54 10.05 -3.03 -5.39
C PHE A 54 11.38 -3.34 -6.09
N PRO A 55 12.52 -2.93 -5.51
CA PRO A 55 13.82 -3.10 -6.18
C PRO A 55 14.08 -4.55 -6.53
N GLY A 56 14.52 -4.78 -7.77
CA GLY A 56 14.80 -6.13 -8.27
C GLY A 56 13.57 -6.97 -8.60
N GLN A 57 12.38 -6.40 -8.49
CA GLN A 57 11.11 -7.10 -8.75
C GLN A 57 10.36 -6.40 -9.87
N ASP A 58 9.55 -7.16 -10.60
CA ASP A 58 8.61 -6.60 -11.56
C ASP A 58 7.36 -6.13 -10.82
N THR A 59 7.12 -4.82 -10.81
CA THR A 59 5.99 -4.22 -10.08
C THR A 59 4.65 -4.84 -10.50
N GLY A 60 4.41 -4.97 -11.80
CA GLY A 60 3.17 -5.58 -12.29
C GLY A 60 2.97 -6.99 -11.77
N GLY A 61 4.03 -7.79 -11.77
CA GLY A 61 3.98 -9.15 -11.25
C GLY A 61 3.70 -9.20 -9.77
N VAL A 62 4.31 -8.31 -8.99
CA VAL A 62 4.07 -8.22 -7.55
C VAL A 62 2.60 -7.87 -7.28
N LEU A 63 2.06 -6.85 -7.96
CA LEU A 63 0.68 -6.41 -7.75
C LEU A 63 -0.33 -7.45 -8.21
N ASP A 64 -0.05 -8.18 -9.29
CA ASP A 64 -0.92 -9.27 -9.75
C ASP A 64 -0.99 -10.39 -8.70
N ARG A 65 0.13 -10.75 -8.10
CA ARG A 65 0.18 -11.78 -7.06
C ARG A 65 -0.55 -11.33 -5.80
N LEU A 66 -0.42 -10.06 -5.42
CA LEU A 66 -1.15 -9.50 -4.28
C LEU A 66 -2.67 -9.62 -4.51
N GLU A 67 -3.13 -9.27 -5.69
CA GLU A 67 -4.57 -9.34 -6.00
C GLU A 67 -5.05 -10.79 -6.08
N ARG A 68 -4.34 -11.63 -6.83
CA ARG A 68 -4.76 -13.00 -7.07
C ARG A 68 -4.72 -13.86 -5.81
N ASP A 69 -3.65 -13.76 -5.03
CA ASP A 69 -3.41 -14.67 -3.92
C ASP A 69 -3.88 -14.10 -2.57
N TRP A 70 -3.99 -12.78 -2.45
CA TRP A 70 -4.26 -12.13 -1.18
C TRP A 70 -5.47 -11.19 -1.20
N GLY A 71 -6.04 -10.94 -2.37
CA GLY A 71 -7.19 -10.03 -2.50
C GLY A 71 -6.87 -8.56 -2.25
N VAL A 72 -5.61 -8.16 -2.44
CA VAL A 72 -5.17 -6.78 -2.23
C VAL A 72 -5.05 -6.09 -3.58
N THR A 73 -5.81 -5.02 -3.78
CA THR A 73 -5.81 -4.24 -5.02
C THR A 73 -5.00 -2.96 -4.81
N VAL A 74 -4.00 -2.75 -5.66
CA VAL A 74 -3.12 -1.57 -5.63
C VAL A 74 -2.99 -1.07 -7.06
N LEU A 75 -2.94 0.26 -7.22
CA LEU A 75 -2.73 0.85 -8.54
C LEU A 75 -1.27 0.76 -8.94
N GLN A 76 -1.05 0.73 -10.25
CA GLN A 76 0.29 0.75 -10.83
C GLN A 76 0.44 1.98 -11.71
N ASP A 77 1.58 2.67 -11.58
CA ASP A 77 1.97 3.78 -12.43
C ASP A 77 3.42 3.56 -12.85
N GLY A 78 3.59 2.95 -14.05
CA GLY A 78 4.91 2.57 -14.52
C GLY A 78 5.55 1.54 -13.60
N GLU A 79 6.69 1.87 -13.00
CA GLU A 79 7.37 1.01 -12.04
C GLU A 79 6.90 1.22 -10.61
N ASP A 80 6.01 2.18 -10.38
CA ASP A 80 5.56 2.53 -9.06
C ASP A 80 4.26 1.80 -8.69
N ALA A 81 4.19 1.33 -7.47
CA ALA A 81 2.93 0.92 -6.85
C ALA A 81 2.34 2.14 -6.14
N VAL A 82 1.08 2.43 -6.38
CA VAL A 82 0.40 3.59 -5.81
C VAL A 82 -0.68 3.09 -4.86
N PHE A 83 -0.45 3.29 -3.57
CA PHE A 83 -1.39 2.90 -2.51
C PHE A 83 -2.26 4.10 -2.16
N ARG A 84 -3.57 3.96 -2.31
CA ARG A 84 -4.54 4.99 -1.94
C ARG A 84 -5.34 4.54 -0.74
N LEU A 85 -5.38 5.38 0.29
CA LEU A 85 -5.99 5.03 1.57
C LEU A 85 -7.30 5.78 1.76
N ALA A 86 -8.40 5.10 1.46
CA ALA A 86 -9.74 5.63 1.74
C ALA A 86 -10.04 5.55 3.25
N PRO A 87 -10.98 6.35 3.76
CA PRO A 87 -11.32 6.31 5.19
C PRO A 87 -11.84 4.96 5.69
N SER A 88 -12.37 4.13 4.80
CA SER A 88 -12.87 2.80 5.14
C SER A 88 -11.74 1.79 5.38
N VAL A 89 -10.51 2.10 4.99
CA VAL A 89 -9.36 1.23 5.26
C VAL A 89 -9.07 1.24 6.77
N ARG A 90 -8.75 0.06 7.31
CA ARG A 90 -8.43 -0.10 8.73
C ARG A 90 -6.94 -0.32 8.91
N PHE A 91 -6.43 0.00 10.10
CA PHE A 91 -5.03 -0.29 10.42
C PHE A 91 -4.72 -1.78 10.30
N GLU A 92 -5.63 -2.63 10.72
CA GLU A 92 -5.46 -4.09 10.59
C GLU A 92 -5.39 -4.53 9.12
N ASP A 93 -6.06 -3.81 8.21
CA ASP A 93 -5.94 -4.08 6.77
C ASP A 93 -4.52 -3.81 6.29
N LEU A 94 -3.88 -2.75 6.78
CA LEU A 94 -2.52 -2.41 6.41
C LEU A 94 -1.52 -3.43 6.95
N ASP A 95 -1.76 -3.96 8.14
CA ASP A 95 -0.93 -5.04 8.68
C ASP A 95 -1.09 -6.32 7.86
N TYR A 96 -2.30 -6.61 7.41
CA TYR A 96 -2.56 -7.72 6.50
C TYR A 96 -1.80 -7.55 5.18
N VAL A 97 -1.84 -6.34 4.60
CA VAL A 97 -1.11 -6.01 3.37
C VAL A 97 0.40 -6.19 3.57
N TRP A 98 0.92 -5.76 4.71
CA TRP A 98 2.33 -5.94 5.06
C TRP A 98 2.71 -7.42 5.06
N GLY A 99 1.88 -8.26 5.69
CA GLY A 99 2.11 -9.71 5.71
C GLY A 99 2.04 -10.32 4.32
N ALA A 100 1.09 -9.90 3.49
CA ALA A 100 0.95 -10.35 2.12
C ALA A 100 2.17 -9.98 1.28
N LEU A 101 2.67 -8.75 1.41
CA LEU A 101 3.89 -8.31 0.74
C LEU A 101 5.09 -9.12 1.18
N PHE A 102 5.18 -9.44 2.46
CA PHE A 102 6.26 -10.27 2.98
C PHE A 102 6.32 -11.62 2.27
N GLU A 103 5.15 -12.24 2.05
CA GLU A 103 5.07 -13.52 1.34
C GLU A 103 5.37 -13.38 -0.15
N VAL A 104 4.85 -12.32 -0.79
CA VAL A 104 5.02 -12.12 -2.24
C VAL A 104 6.45 -11.75 -2.58
N LEU A 105 7.11 -10.93 -1.78
CA LEU A 105 8.48 -10.46 -2.03
C LEU A 105 9.54 -11.43 -1.52
N GLY A 106 9.19 -12.20 -0.53
CA GLY A 106 10.09 -13.14 0.10
C GLY A 106 10.43 -14.32 -0.73
#